data_576bcdac62bc29f54ae2ebfa3165e0c8
#
_entry.id   576bcdac62bc29f54ae2ebfa3165e0c8
#
_cell.length_a   1.000
_cell.length_b   1.000
_cell.length_c   1.000
_cell.angle_alpha   90.00
_cell.angle_beta   90.00
_cell.angle_gamma   90.00
#
_symmetry.space_group_name_H-M   'P 1'
#
loop_
_entity.id
_entity.type
_entity.pdbx_description
1 polymer ?
#
loop_
_entity_poly.entity_id
_entity_poly.type
_entity_poly.pdbx_seq_one_letter_code
_entity_poly.pdbx_strand_id
1 'polypeptide(L)'
;EAYDMVRDAFDLSERVKLPVLIRLTTRMAHSRAVVVPAVPRDENPLSFPEDRARWVLLPVNARRRYNELLAVQADLQRLSGASPYNSYRPGDRRGVVACGIAYNYLMENYPEGCGRTVLKISQYPLPVETLRRMVAECDEILVLEDGQPFVEEQLRGLLDESGKIKGRMSGELPRAGELTPDNVRAALGLPAAPVADACARVVPRPPALCAGCGHRDVYEMLNEVAKEYENSKIFSDIGCYTLGALPPFRAIDSCVDMGASITMAKGAADGGLFPSIAVIGDSTFTHSGITGLLDAVNSRANISDNLTTAMTGGQDSAGTGKLEAICLGVGVEKEHVRVVVPMAKNYDEIRNVLREEIEYPGVSVIIPRRECIQTLKRNLKKSKA
;
A
#
# COMPACT_ATOMS: atom_id res chain seq x y z
N GLU A 1 -0.40 -17.49 -23.16
CA GLU A 1 -0.93 -17.42 -21.80
C GLU A 1 -0.26 -16.33 -20.95
N ALA A 2 1.08 -16.31 -20.74
CA ALA A 2 1.73 -15.29 -19.89
C ALA A 2 1.46 -13.86 -20.40
N TYR A 3 1.51 -13.63 -21.71
CA TYR A 3 1.17 -12.36 -22.34
C TYR A 3 -0.28 -11.94 -22.04
N ASP A 4 -1.21 -12.88 -22.16
CA ASP A 4 -2.64 -12.62 -21.92
C ASP A 4 -2.90 -12.37 -20.45
N MET A 5 -2.25 -13.13 -19.55
CA MET A 5 -2.34 -12.93 -18.09
C MET A 5 -1.91 -11.53 -17.67
N VAL A 6 -0.82 -10.99 -18.28
CA VAL A 6 -0.39 -9.61 -17.98
C VAL A 6 -1.47 -8.61 -18.41
N ARG A 7 -2.04 -8.77 -19.60
CA ARG A 7 -3.13 -7.89 -20.09
C ARG A 7 -4.36 -7.95 -19.17
N ASP A 8 -4.79 -9.16 -18.80
CA ASP A 8 -6.00 -9.37 -18.00
C ASP A 8 -5.78 -8.99 -16.54
N ALA A 9 -4.52 -8.96 -16.07
CA ALA A 9 -4.20 -8.52 -14.71
C ALA A 9 -4.56 -7.06 -14.46
N PHE A 10 -4.40 -6.18 -15.44
CA PHE A 10 -4.84 -4.78 -15.33
C PHE A 10 -6.35 -4.69 -15.14
N ASP A 11 -7.13 -5.40 -15.98
CA ASP A 11 -8.58 -5.41 -15.88
C ASP A 11 -9.06 -6.04 -14.57
N LEU A 12 -8.38 -7.09 -14.12
CA LEU A 12 -8.68 -7.72 -12.84
C LEU A 12 -8.42 -6.75 -11.68
N SER A 13 -7.26 -6.07 -11.68
CA SER A 13 -6.90 -5.09 -10.66
C SER A 13 -7.93 -3.97 -10.57
N GLU A 14 -8.33 -3.40 -11.72
CA GLU A 14 -9.35 -2.36 -11.77
C GLU A 14 -10.71 -2.84 -11.27
N ARG A 15 -11.09 -4.07 -11.62
CA ARG A 15 -12.38 -4.65 -11.20
C ARG A 15 -12.46 -4.93 -9.71
N VAL A 16 -11.41 -5.53 -9.14
CA VAL A 16 -11.40 -5.93 -7.72
C VAL A 16 -10.88 -4.82 -6.80
N LYS A 17 -10.32 -3.75 -7.37
CA LYS A 17 -9.69 -2.63 -6.64
C LYS A 17 -8.59 -3.07 -5.68
N LEU A 18 -7.81 -4.06 -6.11
CA LEU A 18 -6.65 -4.61 -5.41
C LEU A 18 -5.47 -4.73 -6.38
N PRO A 19 -4.23 -4.61 -5.91
CA PRO A 19 -3.07 -4.87 -6.74
C PRO A 19 -3.04 -6.35 -7.17
N VAL A 20 -2.57 -6.61 -8.38
CA VAL A 20 -2.34 -7.96 -8.90
C VAL A 20 -0.85 -8.21 -9.01
N LEU A 21 -0.37 -9.24 -8.33
CA LEU A 21 1.01 -9.69 -8.38
C LEU A 21 1.16 -10.80 -9.43
N ILE A 22 2.04 -10.59 -10.42
CA ILE A 22 2.40 -11.61 -11.40
C ILE A 22 3.77 -12.17 -11.04
N ARG A 23 3.82 -13.47 -10.72
CA ARG A 23 5.07 -14.18 -10.42
C ARG A 23 5.58 -14.86 -11.67
N LEU A 24 6.78 -14.49 -12.10
CA LEU A 24 7.50 -15.13 -13.20
C LEU A 24 8.62 -16.01 -12.62
N THR A 25 8.73 -17.25 -13.09
CA THR A 25 9.87 -18.11 -12.76
C THR A 25 11.07 -17.75 -13.63
N THR A 26 12.28 -18.05 -13.14
CA THR A 26 13.53 -17.84 -13.88
C THR A 26 13.50 -18.52 -15.26
N ARG A 27 12.98 -19.75 -15.33
CA ARG A 27 12.86 -20.48 -16.60
C ARG A 27 11.97 -19.76 -17.60
N MET A 28 10.82 -19.21 -17.14
CA MET A 28 9.93 -18.44 -18.00
C MET A 28 10.60 -17.14 -18.46
N ALA A 29 11.32 -16.45 -17.59
CA ALA A 29 12.03 -15.21 -17.93
C ALA A 29 13.14 -15.43 -18.98
N HIS A 30 13.72 -16.62 -19.03
CA HIS A 30 14.73 -17.00 -20.03
C HIS A 30 14.16 -17.73 -21.25
N SER A 31 12.87 -18.03 -21.29
CA SER A 31 12.24 -18.68 -22.44
C SER A 31 11.93 -17.67 -23.55
N ARG A 32 11.76 -18.18 -24.76
CA ARG A 32 11.36 -17.42 -25.95
C ARG A 32 10.20 -18.12 -26.61
N ALA A 33 9.20 -17.37 -27.04
CA ALA A 33 8.05 -17.87 -27.78
C ALA A 33 7.61 -16.85 -28.81
N VAL A 34 6.93 -17.32 -29.86
CA VAL A 34 6.21 -16.43 -30.79
C VAL A 34 4.93 -15.98 -30.11
N VAL A 35 4.75 -14.68 -30.01
CA VAL A 35 3.55 -14.05 -29.47
C VAL A 35 2.87 -13.27 -30.58
N VAL A 36 1.59 -13.52 -30.81
CA VAL A 36 0.76 -12.68 -31.67
C VAL A 36 0.27 -11.48 -30.85
N PRO A 37 0.72 -10.26 -31.15
CA PRO A 37 0.27 -9.10 -30.39
C PRO A 37 -1.25 -8.91 -30.52
N ALA A 38 -1.90 -8.70 -29.40
CA ALA A 38 -3.30 -8.32 -29.41
C ALA A 38 -3.44 -6.82 -29.82
N VAL A 39 -4.63 -6.44 -30.26
CA VAL A 39 -4.95 -5.03 -30.55
C VAL A 39 -4.71 -4.20 -29.28
N PRO A 40 -4.02 -3.04 -29.38
CA PRO A 40 -3.90 -2.13 -28.25
C PRO A 40 -5.27 -1.77 -27.69
N ARG A 41 -5.35 -1.63 -26.39
CA ARG A 41 -6.55 -1.10 -25.72
C ARG A 41 -6.51 0.42 -25.74
N ASP A 42 -7.68 1.03 -25.72
CA ASP A 42 -7.79 2.47 -25.52
C ASP A 42 -7.26 2.83 -24.11
N GLU A 43 -6.68 4.00 -23.98
CA GLU A 43 -6.25 4.52 -22.69
C GLU A 43 -7.46 4.77 -21.78
N ASN A 44 -7.37 4.32 -20.55
CA ASN A 44 -8.38 4.66 -19.56
C ASN A 44 -8.24 6.14 -19.17
N PRO A 45 -9.33 6.88 -18.98
CA PRO A 45 -9.23 8.23 -18.45
C PRO A 45 -8.60 8.19 -17.06
N LEU A 46 -7.62 9.06 -16.83
CA LEU A 46 -7.01 9.21 -15.52
C LEU A 46 -8.07 9.72 -14.54
N SER A 47 -8.30 8.97 -13.48
CA SER A 47 -9.19 9.37 -12.39
C SER A 47 -8.59 9.01 -11.05
N PHE A 48 -8.57 9.96 -10.14
CA PHE A 48 -8.19 9.69 -8.77
C PHE A 48 -9.47 9.45 -7.94
N PRO A 49 -9.53 8.37 -7.14
CA PRO A 49 -10.72 8.06 -6.34
C PRO A 49 -11.07 9.20 -5.38
N GLU A 50 -12.35 9.55 -5.30
CA GLU A 50 -12.85 10.60 -4.41
C GLU A 50 -12.73 10.24 -2.91
N ASP A 51 -12.84 8.94 -2.56
CA ASP A 51 -12.71 8.46 -1.18
C ASP A 51 -11.24 8.47 -0.73
N ARG A 52 -10.80 9.59 -0.20
CA ARG A 52 -9.45 9.76 0.37
C ARG A 52 -9.14 8.74 1.46
N ALA A 53 -10.11 8.36 2.28
CA ALA A 53 -9.92 7.39 3.35
C ALA A 53 -9.52 6.00 2.84
N ARG A 54 -9.75 5.71 1.56
CA ARG A 54 -9.29 4.48 0.90
C ARG A 54 -7.76 4.41 0.81
N TRP A 55 -7.10 5.55 0.63
CA TRP A 55 -5.68 5.67 0.31
C TRP A 55 -4.83 6.22 1.45
N VAL A 56 -5.46 6.58 2.57
CA VAL A 56 -4.77 7.11 3.75
C VAL A 56 -4.73 6.02 4.82
N LEU A 57 -3.53 5.48 5.08
CA LEU A 57 -3.30 4.35 5.99
C LEU A 57 -3.29 4.80 7.46
N LEU A 58 -4.44 5.24 7.97
CA LEU A 58 -4.68 5.42 9.39
C LEU A 58 -5.26 4.12 10.00
N PRO A 59 -5.05 3.83 11.30
CA PRO A 59 -5.54 2.60 11.91
C PRO A 59 -7.03 2.32 11.70
N VAL A 60 -7.87 3.35 11.76
CA VAL A 60 -9.31 3.22 11.52
C VAL A 60 -9.61 2.84 10.07
N ASN A 61 -8.90 3.43 9.11
CA ASN A 61 -9.05 3.12 7.69
C ASN A 61 -8.51 1.72 7.39
N ALA A 62 -7.35 1.36 7.94
CA ALA A 62 -6.76 0.04 7.77
C ALA A 62 -7.69 -1.08 8.28
N ARG A 63 -8.35 -0.90 9.44
CA ARG A 63 -9.33 -1.86 9.95
C ARG A 63 -10.53 -2.00 9.01
N ARG A 64 -11.09 -0.89 8.52
CA ARG A 64 -12.17 -0.89 7.54
C ARG A 64 -11.75 -1.63 6.28
N ARG A 65 -10.60 -1.28 5.70
CA ARG A 65 -10.08 -1.88 4.48
C ARG A 65 -9.80 -3.38 4.64
N TYR A 66 -9.32 -3.80 5.81
CA TYR A 66 -9.13 -5.22 6.10
C TYR A 66 -10.45 -5.99 6.12
N ASN A 67 -11.52 -5.42 6.70
CA ASN A 67 -12.85 -6.05 6.66
C ASN A 67 -13.40 -6.15 5.23
N GLU A 68 -13.20 -5.11 4.40
CA GLU A 68 -13.56 -5.14 2.99
C GLU A 68 -12.74 -6.23 2.23
N LEU A 69 -11.44 -6.36 2.52
CA LEU A 69 -10.60 -7.43 1.97
C LEU A 69 -11.11 -8.81 2.36
N LEU A 70 -11.56 -9.00 3.60
CA LEU A 70 -12.16 -10.28 4.04
C LEU A 70 -13.47 -10.55 3.30
N ALA A 71 -14.31 -9.54 3.12
CA ALA A 71 -15.60 -9.69 2.43
C ALA A 71 -15.43 -10.10 0.96
N VAL A 72 -14.37 -9.62 0.29
CA VAL A 72 -14.13 -9.92 -1.13
C VAL A 72 -13.49 -11.30 -1.37
N GLN A 73 -13.04 -12.02 -0.32
CA GLN A 73 -12.33 -13.30 -0.48
C GLN A 73 -13.15 -14.36 -1.23
N ALA A 74 -14.44 -14.48 -0.93
CA ALA A 74 -15.32 -15.44 -1.61
C ALA A 74 -15.45 -15.14 -3.11
N ASP A 75 -15.50 -13.84 -3.46
CA ASP A 75 -15.55 -13.40 -4.86
C ASP A 75 -14.22 -13.68 -5.58
N LEU A 76 -13.09 -13.45 -4.92
CA LEU A 76 -11.77 -13.77 -5.48
C LEU A 76 -11.62 -15.27 -5.73
N GLN A 77 -12.08 -16.12 -4.81
CA GLN A 77 -12.10 -17.59 -5.00
C GLN A 77 -12.98 -17.99 -6.18
N ARG A 78 -14.17 -17.40 -6.32
CA ARG A 78 -15.07 -17.63 -7.45
C ARG A 78 -14.45 -17.20 -8.78
N LEU A 79 -13.80 -16.02 -8.81
CA LEU A 79 -13.07 -15.52 -9.98
C LEU A 79 -11.92 -16.44 -10.37
N SER A 80 -11.18 -16.94 -9.39
CA SER A 80 -10.11 -17.92 -9.63
C SER A 80 -10.66 -19.25 -10.15
N GLY A 81 -11.75 -19.74 -9.56
CA GLY A 81 -12.43 -20.96 -10.00
C GLY A 81 -12.96 -20.89 -11.45
N ALA A 82 -13.37 -19.70 -11.90
CA ALA A 82 -13.85 -19.44 -13.25
C ALA A 82 -12.76 -18.91 -14.21
N SER A 83 -11.52 -18.83 -13.75
CA SER A 83 -10.41 -18.28 -14.55
C SER A 83 -10.10 -19.14 -15.77
N PRO A 84 -9.87 -18.56 -16.95
CA PRO A 84 -9.40 -19.30 -18.12
C PRO A 84 -7.98 -19.86 -17.94
N TYR A 85 -7.25 -19.40 -16.94
CA TYR A 85 -5.90 -19.84 -16.60
C TYR A 85 -5.86 -21.03 -15.64
N ASN A 86 -6.98 -21.34 -14.99
CA ASN A 86 -7.19 -22.54 -14.20
C ASN A 86 -8.05 -23.53 -14.99
N SER A 87 -7.70 -24.80 -14.97
CA SER A 87 -8.49 -25.79 -15.71
C SER A 87 -8.54 -27.11 -14.95
N TYR A 88 -9.72 -27.74 -14.96
CA TYR A 88 -9.95 -29.08 -14.41
C TYR A 88 -10.25 -30.07 -15.53
N ARG A 89 -9.47 -31.14 -15.57
CA ARG A 89 -9.67 -32.26 -16.50
C ARG A 89 -9.92 -33.52 -15.70
N PRO A 90 -11.11 -34.11 -15.76
CA PRO A 90 -11.37 -35.40 -15.13
C PRO A 90 -10.58 -36.52 -15.82
N GLY A 91 -10.18 -37.51 -15.04
CA GLY A 91 -9.46 -38.69 -15.48
C GLY A 91 -9.68 -39.84 -14.51
N ASP A 92 -8.64 -40.61 -14.23
CA ASP A 92 -8.68 -41.68 -13.24
C ASP A 92 -8.68 -41.11 -11.79
N ARG A 93 -8.71 -41.99 -10.79
CA ARG A 93 -8.73 -41.61 -9.37
C ARG A 93 -7.37 -41.13 -8.83
N ARG A 94 -6.38 -40.96 -9.67
CA ARG A 94 -5.06 -40.39 -9.33
C ARG A 94 -5.04 -38.94 -9.76
N GLY A 95 -5.10 -38.04 -8.79
CA GLY A 95 -5.14 -36.60 -9.01
C GLY A 95 -3.75 -35.98 -9.17
N VAL A 96 -3.64 -34.93 -9.97
CA VAL A 96 -2.47 -34.08 -10.08
C VAL A 96 -2.90 -32.63 -10.00
N VAL A 97 -2.42 -31.89 -9.00
CA VAL A 97 -2.50 -30.42 -8.95
C VAL A 97 -1.19 -29.88 -9.51
N ALA A 98 -1.26 -29.17 -10.63
CA ALA A 98 -0.07 -28.65 -11.31
C ALA A 98 -0.10 -27.10 -11.33
N CYS A 99 0.87 -26.48 -10.64
CA CYS A 99 0.91 -25.04 -10.40
C CYS A 99 1.83 -24.33 -11.38
N GLY A 100 1.28 -23.37 -12.14
CA GLY A 100 2.03 -22.54 -13.08
C GLY A 100 2.82 -23.38 -14.09
N ILE A 101 4.16 -23.16 -14.16
CA ILE A 101 5.04 -23.86 -15.11
C ILE A 101 5.10 -25.37 -14.89
N ALA A 102 4.80 -25.86 -13.68
CA ALA A 102 4.78 -27.30 -13.41
C ALA A 102 3.74 -28.05 -14.24
N TYR A 103 2.69 -27.36 -14.69
CA TYR A 103 1.75 -27.91 -15.67
C TYR A 103 2.41 -28.25 -17.01
N ASN A 104 3.33 -27.39 -17.49
CA ASN A 104 4.06 -27.67 -18.72
C ASN A 104 4.95 -28.90 -18.56
N TYR A 105 5.62 -29.06 -17.40
CA TYR A 105 6.43 -30.24 -17.13
C TYR A 105 5.60 -31.51 -17.06
N LEU A 106 4.40 -31.45 -16.51
CA LEU A 106 3.45 -32.57 -16.55
C LEU A 106 3.13 -32.94 -18.00
N MET A 107 2.78 -31.96 -18.84
CA MET A 107 2.36 -32.20 -20.22
C MET A 107 3.51 -32.67 -21.13
N GLU A 108 4.74 -32.24 -20.85
CA GLU A 108 5.93 -32.79 -21.57
C GLU A 108 6.10 -34.29 -21.37
N ASN A 109 5.70 -34.83 -20.20
CA ASN A 109 5.73 -36.26 -19.91
C ASN A 109 4.52 -37.02 -20.48
N TYR A 110 3.49 -36.34 -20.93
CA TYR A 110 2.25 -36.91 -21.43
C TYR A 110 1.80 -36.21 -22.73
N PRO A 111 2.58 -36.29 -23.83
CA PRO A 111 2.27 -35.57 -25.07
C PRO A 111 0.92 -35.99 -25.68
N GLU A 112 0.51 -37.26 -25.49
CA GLU A 112 -0.78 -37.80 -25.95
C GLU A 112 -1.94 -37.52 -24.95
N GLY A 113 -1.66 -36.84 -23.83
CA GLY A 113 -2.59 -36.56 -22.76
C GLY A 113 -2.38 -37.41 -21.52
N CYS A 114 -2.57 -36.78 -20.36
CA CYS A 114 -2.49 -37.43 -19.07
C CYS A 114 -3.83 -38.11 -18.73
N GLY A 115 -3.86 -39.40 -18.51
CA GLY A 115 -5.06 -40.14 -18.11
C GLY A 115 -5.53 -39.88 -16.67
N ARG A 116 -4.75 -39.10 -15.88
CA ARG A 116 -5.07 -38.72 -14.50
C ARG A 116 -6.04 -37.57 -14.47
N THR A 117 -6.73 -37.41 -13.35
CA THR A 117 -7.48 -36.18 -13.06
C THR A 117 -6.50 -35.05 -12.79
N VAL A 118 -6.56 -33.97 -13.58
CA VAL A 118 -5.59 -32.85 -13.53
C VAL A 118 -6.29 -31.55 -13.22
N LEU A 119 -5.81 -30.84 -12.17
CA LEU A 119 -6.14 -29.46 -11.89
C LEU A 119 -4.90 -28.58 -12.15
N LYS A 120 -4.99 -27.74 -13.17
CA LYS A 120 -4.02 -26.67 -13.41
C LYS A 120 -4.38 -25.46 -12.58
N ILE A 121 -3.41 -24.88 -11.86
CA ILE A 121 -3.56 -23.63 -11.10
C ILE A 121 -2.50 -22.63 -11.57
N SER A 122 -2.94 -21.55 -12.21
CA SER A 122 -2.10 -20.43 -12.64
C SER A 122 -2.60 -19.09 -12.07
N GLN A 123 -3.80 -19.07 -11.51
CA GLN A 123 -4.37 -17.88 -10.85
C GLN A 123 -4.85 -18.23 -9.44
N TYR A 124 -4.52 -17.35 -8.50
CA TYR A 124 -4.91 -17.43 -7.08
C TYR A 124 -6.01 -16.40 -6.74
N PRO A 125 -6.69 -16.54 -5.58
CA PRO A 125 -6.52 -17.58 -4.55
C PRO A 125 -6.87 -18.98 -5.05
N LEU A 126 -6.57 -20.01 -4.25
CA LEU A 126 -6.83 -21.40 -4.62
C LEU A 126 -8.32 -21.60 -4.98
N PRO A 127 -8.64 -22.30 -6.08
CA PRO A 127 -10.02 -22.62 -6.47
C PRO A 127 -10.61 -23.72 -5.57
N VAL A 128 -11.02 -23.34 -4.36
CA VAL A 128 -11.36 -24.23 -3.26
C VAL A 128 -12.43 -25.26 -3.64
N GLU A 129 -13.49 -24.85 -4.35
CA GLU A 129 -14.55 -25.78 -4.74
C GLU A 129 -14.05 -26.85 -5.72
N THR A 130 -13.19 -26.47 -6.66
CA THR A 130 -12.57 -27.42 -7.58
C THR A 130 -11.61 -28.38 -6.86
N LEU A 131 -10.87 -27.85 -5.88
CA LEU A 131 -9.99 -28.69 -5.04
C LEU A 131 -10.81 -29.66 -4.19
N ARG A 132 -11.90 -29.22 -3.56
CA ARG A 132 -12.81 -30.11 -2.81
C ARG A 132 -13.39 -31.21 -3.68
N ARG A 133 -13.81 -30.87 -4.90
CA ARG A 133 -14.26 -31.84 -5.88
C ARG A 133 -13.17 -32.87 -6.17
N MET A 134 -11.95 -32.42 -6.44
CA MET A 134 -10.81 -33.31 -6.72
C MET A 134 -10.49 -34.25 -5.55
N VAL A 135 -10.49 -33.71 -4.31
CA VAL A 135 -10.28 -34.52 -3.10
C VAL A 135 -11.37 -35.60 -2.93
N ALA A 136 -12.60 -35.31 -3.31
CA ALA A 136 -13.68 -36.30 -3.26
C ALA A 136 -13.62 -37.35 -4.38
N GLU A 137 -13.10 -37.00 -5.56
CA GLU A 137 -13.04 -37.87 -6.74
C GLU A 137 -11.77 -38.71 -6.80
N CYS A 138 -10.66 -38.32 -6.13
CA CYS A 138 -9.37 -38.99 -6.20
C CYS A 138 -9.00 -39.69 -4.90
N ASP A 139 -8.28 -40.82 -5.03
CA ASP A 139 -7.74 -41.59 -3.91
C ASP A 139 -6.38 -41.04 -3.44
N GLU A 140 -5.63 -40.47 -4.37
CA GLU A 140 -4.37 -39.75 -4.10
C GLU A 140 -4.26 -38.50 -4.94
N ILE A 141 -3.55 -37.50 -4.46
CA ILE A 141 -3.30 -36.24 -5.15
C ILE A 141 -1.81 -35.90 -5.07
N LEU A 142 -1.16 -35.85 -6.24
CA LEU A 142 0.20 -35.34 -6.36
C LEU A 142 0.16 -33.84 -6.64
N VAL A 143 0.83 -33.04 -5.82
CA VAL A 143 0.98 -31.60 -6.01
C VAL A 143 2.32 -31.31 -6.67
N LEU A 144 2.27 -30.65 -7.82
CA LEU A 144 3.44 -30.22 -8.59
C LEU A 144 3.58 -28.71 -8.49
N GLU A 145 4.58 -28.25 -7.76
CA GLU A 145 4.89 -26.83 -7.53
C GLU A 145 6.38 -26.56 -7.78
N ASP A 146 6.68 -25.38 -8.31
CA ASP A 146 8.06 -24.93 -8.47
C ASP A 146 8.46 -24.02 -7.30
N GLY A 147 9.38 -24.51 -6.46
CA GLY A 147 9.87 -23.85 -5.26
C GLY A 147 9.20 -24.36 -3.97
N GLN A 148 8.77 -23.45 -3.10
CA GLN A 148 8.16 -23.79 -1.81
C GLN A 148 6.81 -24.50 -2.00
N PRO A 149 6.51 -25.57 -1.25
CA PRO A 149 5.25 -26.32 -1.35
C PRO A 149 4.06 -25.58 -0.72
N PHE A 150 3.71 -24.46 -1.28
CA PHE A 150 2.67 -23.55 -0.78
C PHE A 150 1.26 -24.16 -0.85
N VAL A 151 0.93 -24.80 -1.98
CA VAL A 151 -0.37 -25.42 -2.16
C VAL A 151 -0.47 -26.71 -1.36
N GLU A 152 0.57 -27.52 -1.37
CA GLU A 152 0.61 -28.75 -0.58
C GLU A 152 0.45 -28.46 0.92
N GLU A 153 1.16 -27.48 1.47
CA GLU A 153 1.05 -27.07 2.87
C GLU A 153 -0.38 -26.63 3.22
N GLN A 154 -1.04 -25.90 2.32
CA GLN A 154 -2.43 -25.49 2.54
C GLN A 154 -3.42 -26.66 2.48
N LEU A 155 -3.18 -27.64 1.62
CA LEU A 155 -4.04 -28.82 1.49
C LEU A 155 -3.92 -29.77 2.68
N ARG A 156 -2.70 -29.95 3.19
CA ARG A 156 -2.40 -30.87 4.30
C ARG A 156 -2.59 -30.21 5.66
N GLY A 157 -2.23 -28.93 5.76
CA GLY A 157 -1.96 -28.28 7.04
C GLY A 157 -0.61 -28.70 7.63
N LEU A 158 -0.11 -27.91 8.57
CA LEU A 158 1.25 -28.07 9.11
C LEU A 158 1.48 -29.42 9.83
N LEU A 159 0.45 -29.95 10.49
CA LEU A 159 0.55 -31.14 11.33
C LEU A 159 -0.33 -32.31 10.84
N ASP A 160 -0.95 -32.20 9.68
CA ASP A 160 -1.90 -33.17 9.14
C ASP A 160 -3.10 -33.48 10.07
N GLU A 161 -3.42 -32.56 10.96
CA GLU A 161 -4.42 -32.63 12.03
C GLU A 161 -5.45 -31.51 11.95
N SER A 162 -5.82 -31.14 10.72
CA SER A 162 -6.68 -29.96 10.44
C SER A 162 -7.99 -29.90 11.23
N GLY A 163 -8.58 -31.06 11.55
CA GLY A 163 -9.81 -31.16 12.34
C GLY A 163 -9.64 -30.80 13.82
N LYS A 164 -8.44 -30.89 14.38
CA LYS A 164 -8.13 -30.63 15.79
C LYS A 164 -7.63 -29.20 16.03
N ILE A 165 -7.14 -28.51 14.99
CA ILE A 165 -6.55 -27.19 15.09
C ILE A 165 -7.65 -26.14 14.98
N LYS A 166 -7.78 -25.30 16.03
CA LYS A 166 -8.81 -24.29 16.17
C LYS A 166 -8.20 -22.88 16.24
N GLY A 167 -8.89 -21.89 15.69
CA GLY A 167 -8.43 -20.51 15.70
C GLY A 167 -9.28 -19.57 14.86
N ARG A 168 -8.63 -18.61 14.19
CA ARG A 168 -9.31 -17.63 13.34
C ARG A 168 -9.91 -18.22 12.06
N MET A 169 -9.30 -19.26 11.51
CA MET A 169 -9.76 -19.90 10.28
C MET A 169 -10.95 -20.83 10.53
N SER A 170 -11.03 -21.45 11.68
CA SER A 170 -12.13 -22.32 12.09
C SER A 170 -13.29 -21.58 12.77
N GLY A 171 -13.11 -20.28 13.10
CA GLY A 171 -14.17 -19.42 13.60
C GLY A 171 -14.23 -19.29 15.13
N GLU A 172 -13.39 -19.98 15.90
CA GLU A 172 -13.32 -19.84 17.35
C GLU A 172 -12.81 -18.48 17.81
N LEU A 173 -12.00 -17.83 17.00
CA LEU A 173 -11.56 -16.44 17.19
C LEU A 173 -12.09 -15.57 16.05
N PRO A 174 -12.41 -14.28 16.30
CA PRO A 174 -12.81 -13.35 15.26
C PRO A 174 -11.77 -13.30 14.13
N ARG A 175 -12.21 -13.38 12.87
CA ARG A 175 -11.31 -13.36 11.72
C ARG A 175 -10.57 -12.04 11.57
N ALA A 176 -11.16 -10.94 12.00
CA ALA A 176 -10.61 -9.58 11.94
C ALA A 176 -10.57 -8.92 13.32
N GLY A 177 -9.82 -7.83 13.42
CA GLY A 177 -9.68 -7.02 14.63
C GLY A 177 -8.57 -7.52 15.56
N GLU A 178 -8.37 -6.75 16.63
CA GLU A 178 -7.36 -7.06 17.65
C GLU A 178 -7.79 -8.27 18.48
N LEU A 179 -6.82 -9.06 18.91
CA LEU A 179 -7.05 -10.08 19.93
C LEU A 179 -7.16 -9.38 21.28
N THR A 180 -8.23 -9.68 22.02
CA THR A 180 -8.48 -9.11 23.33
C THR A 180 -8.64 -10.22 24.37
N PRO A 181 -8.47 -9.92 25.69
CA PRO A 181 -8.79 -10.90 26.75
C PRO A 181 -10.21 -11.46 26.63
N ASP A 182 -11.17 -10.66 26.20
CA ASP A 182 -12.57 -11.09 26.04
C ASP A 182 -12.73 -12.07 24.89
N ASN A 183 -12.05 -11.82 23.73
CA ASN A 183 -12.05 -12.75 22.61
C ASN A 183 -11.42 -14.10 22.98
N VAL A 184 -10.32 -14.06 23.72
CA VAL A 184 -9.66 -15.27 24.24
C VAL A 184 -10.57 -16.00 25.22
N ARG A 185 -11.21 -15.25 26.12
CA ARG A 185 -12.17 -15.79 27.10
C ARG A 185 -13.31 -16.53 26.41
N ALA A 186 -13.89 -15.92 25.38
CA ALA A 186 -14.95 -16.52 24.58
C ALA A 186 -14.50 -17.80 23.88
N ALA A 187 -13.32 -17.78 23.25
CA ALA A 187 -12.75 -18.95 22.56
C ALA A 187 -12.43 -20.12 23.51
N LEU A 188 -12.14 -19.82 24.78
CA LEU A 188 -11.95 -20.82 25.84
C LEU A 188 -13.25 -21.34 26.45
N GLY A 189 -14.42 -20.86 25.99
CA GLY A 189 -15.73 -21.22 26.53
C GLY A 189 -15.98 -20.71 27.95
N LEU A 190 -15.22 -19.70 28.41
CA LEU A 190 -15.39 -19.11 29.72
C LEU A 190 -16.55 -18.09 29.72
N PRO A 191 -17.26 -17.94 30.85
CA PRO A 191 -18.32 -16.95 30.97
C PRO A 191 -17.80 -15.53 30.66
N ALA A 192 -18.65 -14.69 30.05
CA ALA A 192 -18.29 -13.30 29.76
C ALA A 192 -17.83 -12.56 31.04
N ALA A 193 -16.82 -11.70 30.92
CA ALA A 193 -16.42 -10.86 32.03
C ALA A 193 -17.52 -9.85 32.37
N PRO A 194 -17.68 -9.46 33.64
CA PRO A 194 -18.59 -8.38 33.99
C PRO A 194 -18.20 -7.09 33.26
N VAL A 195 -19.16 -6.48 32.59
CA VAL A 195 -18.93 -5.19 31.92
C VAL A 195 -18.98 -4.11 32.99
N ALA A 196 -17.85 -3.42 33.20
CA ALA A 196 -17.84 -2.25 34.05
C ALA A 196 -18.44 -1.04 33.32
N ASP A 197 -19.24 -0.24 34.01
CA ASP A 197 -19.75 1.00 33.46
C ASP A 197 -18.61 1.95 33.05
N ALA A 198 -18.71 2.54 31.89
CA ALA A 198 -17.73 3.51 31.42
C ALA A 198 -17.70 4.73 32.36
N CYS A 199 -16.53 5.07 32.90
CA CYS A 199 -16.37 6.22 33.73
C CYS A 199 -16.73 7.51 32.93
N ALA A 200 -17.69 8.30 33.41
CA ALA A 200 -18.13 9.54 32.75
C ALA A 200 -17.01 10.59 32.56
N ARG A 201 -15.88 10.42 33.23
CA ARG A 201 -14.70 11.29 33.06
C ARG A 201 -13.80 10.90 31.89
N VAL A 202 -14.05 9.75 31.26
CA VAL A 202 -13.29 9.30 30.10
C VAL A 202 -13.84 10.03 28.87
N VAL A 203 -13.04 10.91 28.29
CA VAL A 203 -13.36 11.61 27.06
C VAL A 203 -12.52 11.10 25.89
N PRO A 204 -13.06 10.98 24.69
CA PRO A 204 -12.30 10.62 23.51
C PRO A 204 -11.15 11.60 23.26
N ARG A 205 -9.98 11.07 22.91
CA ARG A 205 -8.79 11.87 22.54
C ARG A 205 -8.31 11.44 21.17
N PRO A 206 -9.04 11.84 20.10
CA PRO A 206 -8.61 11.50 18.76
C PRO A 206 -7.23 12.11 18.46
N PRO A 207 -6.38 11.43 17.69
CA PRO A 207 -5.10 11.99 17.27
C PRO A 207 -5.34 13.28 16.48
N ALA A 208 -4.52 14.31 16.76
CA ALA A 208 -4.59 15.60 16.07
C ALA A 208 -3.21 16.27 16.06
N LEU A 209 -2.98 17.15 15.08
CA LEU A 209 -1.80 18.00 15.08
C LEU A 209 -1.80 18.91 16.31
N CYS A 210 -0.65 19.00 16.98
CA CYS A 210 -0.48 19.80 18.18
C CYS A 210 -0.91 21.26 17.95
N ALA A 211 -1.49 21.90 18.97
CA ALA A 211 -1.76 23.33 18.92
C ALA A 211 -0.44 24.12 18.79
N GLY A 212 -0.35 25.02 17.79
CA GLY A 212 0.86 25.77 17.46
C GLY A 212 1.92 24.99 16.69
N CYS A 213 1.59 23.81 16.17
CA CYS A 213 2.45 23.06 15.28
C CYS A 213 2.56 23.77 13.91
N GLY A 214 3.78 23.91 13.38
CA GLY A 214 3.98 24.53 12.07
C GLY A 214 3.37 23.75 10.88
N HIS A 215 3.13 22.44 11.01
CA HIS A 215 2.39 21.70 10.00
C HIS A 215 0.97 22.23 9.77
N ARG A 216 0.35 22.81 10.80
CA ARG A 216 -0.98 23.41 10.67
C ARG A 216 -0.96 24.58 9.70
N ASP A 217 0.02 25.47 9.89
CA ASP A 217 0.22 26.66 9.03
C ASP A 217 0.54 26.23 7.58
N VAL A 218 1.39 25.20 7.41
CA VAL A 218 1.74 24.66 6.08
C VAL A 218 0.53 24.08 5.37
N TYR A 219 -0.27 23.25 6.05
CA TYR A 219 -1.44 22.63 5.41
C TYR A 219 -2.56 23.63 5.09
N GLU A 220 -2.68 24.69 5.87
CA GLU A 220 -3.62 25.76 5.57
C GLU A 220 -3.27 26.42 4.23
N MET A 221 -2.02 26.88 4.07
CA MET A 221 -1.54 27.51 2.85
C MET A 221 -1.50 26.56 1.66
N LEU A 222 -1.06 25.31 1.89
CA LEU A 222 -1.01 24.29 0.83
C LEU A 222 -2.41 23.98 0.30
N ASN A 223 -3.40 23.85 1.18
CA ASN A 223 -4.79 23.65 0.78
C ASN A 223 -5.38 24.85 0.02
N GLU A 224 -4.97 26.08 0.38
CA GLU A 224 -5.42 27.27 -0.33
C GLU A 224 -4.87 27.29 -1.75
N VAL A 225 -3.55 27.10 -1.91
CA VAL A 225 -2.91 27.12 -3.24
C VAL A 225 -3.33 25.88 -4.08
N ALA A 226 -3.42 24.70 -3.47
CA ALA A 226 -3.81 23.50 -4.19
C ALA A 226 -5.21 23.59 -4.82
N LYS A 227 -6.14 24.36 -4.23
CA LYS A 227 -7.48 24.60 -4.77
C LYS A 227 -7.50 25.46 -6.04
N GLU A 228 -6.42 26.16 -6.34
CA GLU A 228 -6.29 26.95 -7.55
C GLU A 228 -6.11 26.05 -8.80
N TYR A 229 -5.81 24.76 -8.58
CA TYR A 229 -5.56 23.75 -9.62
C TYR A 229 -6.62 22.64 -9.55
N GLU A 230 -7.28 22.37 -10.68
CA GLU A 230 -8.42 21.44 -10.73
C GLU A 230 -8.08 20.02 -10.29
N ASN A 231 -6.91 19.51 -10.66
CA ASN A 231 -6.51 18.11 -10.45
C ASN A 231 -5.39 17.94 -9.40
N SER A 232 -5.13 18.96 -8.58
CA SER A 232 -4.08 18.90 -7.57
C SER A 232 -4.22 17.70 -6.64
N LYS A 233 -3.10 16.98 -6.37
CA LYS A 233 -3.04 15.88 -5.41
C LYS A 233 -1.84 16.00 -4.50
N ILE A 234 -2.05 15.69 -3.23
CA ILE A 234 -1.06 15.77 -2.17
C ILE A 234 -0.79 14.37 -1.62
N PHE A 235 0.38 13.86 -1.93
CA PHE A 235 0.88 12.57 -1.48
C PHE A 235 1.70 12.75 -0.20
N SER A 236 1.42 11.95 0.80
CA SER A 236 2.14 11.98 2.08
C SER A 236 2.62 10.59 2.47
N ASP A 237 3.40 10.54 3.51
CA ASP A 237 3.86 9.31 4.13
C ASP A 237 3.77 9.38 5.67
N ILE A 238 4.48 8.52 6.40
CA ILE A 238 4.23 8.28 7.82
C ILE A 238 5.06 9.19 8.71
N GLY A 239 4.37 10.01 9.48
CA GLY A 239 4.92 10.90 10.51
C GLY A 239 3.81 11.66 11.22
N CYS A 240 4.14 12.60 12.09
CA CYS A 240 3.11 13.42 12.76
C CYS A 240 2.34 14.30 11.76
N TYR A 241 2.95 14.67 10.65
CA TYR A 241 2.31 15.40 9.54
C TYR A 241 1.20 14.59 8.84
N THR A 242 1.20 13.25 8.91
CA THR A 242 0.12 12.40 8.42
C THR A 242 -1.25 12.81 9.01
N LEU A 243 -1.24 13.39 10.22
CA LEU A 243 -2.47 13.90 10.85
C LEU A 243 -3.11 15.08 10.10
N GLY A 244 -2.43 15.65 9.10
CA GLY A 244 -3.02 16.58 8.14
C GLY A 244 -4.14 15.96 7.28
N ALA A 245 -4.23 14.63 7.23
CA ALA A 245 -5.36 13.92 6.61
C ALA A 245 -6.69 14.14 7.37
N LEU A 246 -6.61 14.47 8.65
CA LEU A 246 -7.78 14.64 9.52
C LEU A 246 -8.33 16.06 9.48
N PRO A 247 -9.60 16.28 9.87
CA PRO A 247 -10.14 17.61 10.05
C PRO A 247 -9.29 18.44 11.02
N PRO A 248 -9.21 19.78 10.82
CA PRO A 248 -9.90 20.56 9.80
C PRO A 248 -9.22 20.56 8.43
N PHE A 249 -7.97 20.08 8.32
CA PHE A 249 -7.15 20.26 7.11
C PHE A 249 -7.62 19.39 5.95
N ARG A 250 -7.72 18.07 6.14
CA ARG A 250 -8.03 17.11 5.07
C ARG A 250 -7.14 17.32 3.83
N ALA A 251 -5.86 17.59 4.09
CA ALA A 251 -4.90 18.07 3.10
C ALA A 251 -4.11 16.95 2.42
N ILE A 252 -4.41 15.70 2.69
CA ILE A 252 -3.64 14.55 2.20
C ILE A 252 -4.58 13.64 1.42
N ASP A 253 -4.20 13.32 0.18
CA ASP A 253 -4.95 12.44 -0.70
C ASP A 253 -4.49 10.98 -0.60
N SER A 254 -3.21 10.74 -0.27
CA SER A 254 -2.66 9.39 -0.09
C SER A 254 -1.57 9.36 0.97
N CYS A 255 -1.49 8.25 1.73
CA CYS A 255 -0.44 8.00 2.71
C CYS A 255 -0.28 6.48 2.87
N VAL A 256 0.90 5.93 2.60
CA VAL A 256 1.16 4.49 2.61
C VAL A 256 2.25 4.13 3.61
N ASP A 257 3.52 4.42 3.33
CA ASP A 257 4.65 4.07 4.18
C ASP A 257 5.71 5.18 4.21
N MET A 258 6.75 5.00 5.03
CA MET A 258 7.82 6.01 5.16
C MET A 258 8.61 6.13 3.86
N GLY A 259 8.61 7.34 3.26
CA GLY A 259 9.32 7.67 2.02
C GLY A 259 8.53 7.51 0.74
N ALA A 260 7.32 6.94 0.80
CA ALA A 260 6.49 6.72 -0.38
C ALA A 260 5.89 8.00 -0.98
N SER A 261 5.84 9.12 -0.25
CA SER A 261 5.24 10.37 -0.74
C SER A 261 5.86 10.85 -2.05
N ILE A 262 7.21 10.92 -2.10
CA ILE A 262 7.94 11.39 -3.28
C ILE A 262 7.77 10.46 -4.46
N THR A 263 7.91 9.14 -4.24
CA THR A 263 7.77 8.14 -5.32
C THR A 263 6.35 8.03 -5.84
N MET A 264 5.33 8.19 -4.99
CA MET A 264 3.93 8.27 -5.42
C MET A 264 3.65 9.54 -6.22
N ALA A 265 4.14 10.70 -5.74
CA ALA A 265 4.00 11.96 -6.47
C ALA A 265 4.69 11.91 -7.84
N LYS A 266 5.90 11.33 -7.90
CA LYS A 266 6.60 11.09 -9.15
C LYS A 266 5.78 10.21 -10.11
N GLY A 267 5.33 9.05 -9.64
CA GLY A 267 4.52 8.15 -10.48
C GLY A 267 3.24 8.81 -10.97
N ALA A 268 2.61 9.65 -10.17
CA ALA A 268 1.42 10.41 -10.57
C ALA A 268 1.75 11.49 -11.63
N ALA A 269 2.88 12.20 -11.45
CA ALA A 269 3.37 13.18 -12.44
C ALA A 269 3.73 12.51 -13.76
N ASP A 270 4.40 11.34 -13.72
CA ASP A 270 4.71 10.54 -14.92
C ASP A 270 3.42 10.09 -15.63
N GLY A 271 2.33 9.86 -14.88
CA GLY A 271 1.00 9.59 -15.42
C GLY A 271 0.21 10.81 -15.90
N GLY A 272 0.82 12.02 -15.86
CA GLY A 272 0.20 13.26 -16.34
C GLY A 272 -0.62 14.01 -15.29
N LEU A 273 -0.53 13.66 -14.00
CA LEU A 273 -1.18 14.42 -12.95
C LEU A 273 -0.40 15.72 -12.66
N PHE A 274 -1.10 16.85 -12.68
CA PHE A 274 -0.54 18.17 -12.37
C PHE A 274 -1.53 19.02 -11.57
N PRO A 275 -1.07 19.68 -10.49
CA PRO A 275 0.21 19.46 -9.85
C PRO A 275 0.23 18.17 -9.00
N SER A 276 1.39 17.54 -8.92
CA SER A 276 1.66 16.40 -8.06
C SER A 276 2.58 16.85 -6.92
N ILE A 277 2.10 16.80 -5.68
CA ILE A 277 2.78 17.40 -4.52
C ILE A 277 3.10 16.30 -3.50
N ALA A 278 4.37 16.19 -3.10
CA ALA A 278 4.79 15.32 -2.02
C ALA A 278 4.93 16.10 -0.70
N VAL A 279 4.47 15.53 0.40
CA VAL A 279 4.71 16.05 1.76
C VAL A 279 5.41 14.99 2.58
N ILE A 280 6.60 15.32 3.07
CA ILE A 280 7.45 14.41 3.82
C ILE A 280 8.09 15.10 5.02
N GLY A 281 8.22 14.39 6.14
CA GLY A 281 8.95 14.88 7.31
C GLY A 281 10.47 14.72 7.14
N ASP A 282 11.24 15.59 7.80
CA ASP A 282 12.70 15.58 7.76
C ASP A 282 13.33 14.25 8.19
N SER A 283 12.79 13.62 9.21
CA SER A 283 13.25 12.29 9.67
C SER A 283 12.93 11.20 8.64
N THR A 284 11.71 11.21 8.09
CA THR A 284 11.31 10.27 7.06
C THR A 284 12.08 10.48 5.76
N PHE A 285 12.35 11.74 5.39
CA PHE A 285 13.16 12.07 4.23
C PHE A 285 14.56 11.46 4.33
N THR A 286 15.25 11.66 5.48
CA THR A 286 16.58 11.07 5.69
C THR A 286 16.58 9.57 5.87
N HIS A 287 15.44 8.97 6.28
CA HIS A 287 15.30 7.53 6.40
C HIS A 287 15.14 6.85 5.03
N SER A 288 14.24 7.34 4.18
CA SER A 288 13.88 6.65 2.92
C SER A 288 13.43 7.57 1.76
N GLY A 289 13.35 8.89 1.96
CA GLY A 289 12.91 9.83 0.93
C GLY A 289 13.99 10.25 -0.06
N ILE A 290 15.29 10.20 0.33
CA ILE A 290 16.40 10.69 -0.49
C ILE A 290 16.48 9.95 -1.84
N THR A 291 16.32 8.64 -1.83
CA THR A 291 16.35 7.82 -3.05
C THR A 291 15.21 8.16 -4.02
N GLY A 292 14.02 8.45 -3.47
CA GLY A 292 12.88 8.91 -4.25
C GLY A 292 13.13 10.27 -4.91
N LEU A 293 13.75 11.21 -4.16
CA LEU A 293 14.09 12.52 -4.70
C LEU A 293 15.18 12.42 -5.79
N LEU A 294 16.21 11.59 -5.58
CA LEU A 294 17.23 11.33 -6.58
C LEU A 294 16.64 10.75 -7.88
N ASP A 295 15.69 9.81 -7.77
CA ASP A 295 15.01 9.24 -8.93
C ASP A 295 14.15 10.29 -9.66
N ALA A 296 13.43 11.12 -8.91
CA ALA A 296 12.61 12.20 -9.47
C ALA A 296 13.48 13.22 -10.25
N VAL A 297 14.62 13.63 -9.70
CA VAL A 297 15.57 14.53 -10.37
C VAL A 297 16.14 13.89 -11.64
N ASN A 298 16.57 12.62 -11.57
CA ASN A 298 17.15 11.93 -12.72
C ASN A 298 16.14 11.73 -13.88
N SER A 299 14.88 11.50 -13.55
CA SER A 299 13.80 11.35 -14.54
C SER A 299 13.21 12.68 -15.01
N ARG A 300 13.65 13.81 -14.47
CA ARG A 300 13.12 15.16 -14.74
C ARG A 300 11.60 15.22 -14.54
N ALA A 301 11.12 14.55 -13.50
CA ALA A 301 9.70 14.56 -13.16
C ALA A 301 9.26 15.97 -12.75
N ASN A 302 8.05 16.36 -13.13
CA ASN A 302 7.47 17.65 -12.71
C ASN A 302 6.76 17.45 -11.35
N ILE A 303 7.54 17.56 -10.26
CA ILE A 303 7.05 17.33 -8.90
C ILE A 303 7.44 18.49 -8.00
N SER A 304 6.45 19.02 -7.27
CA SER A 304 6.70 19.96 -6.17
C SER A 304 6.81 19.20 -4.84
N ASP A 305 8.03 19.04 -4.34
CA ASP A 305 8.27 18.37 -3.07
C ASP A 305 8.23 19.35 -1.90
N ASN A 306 7.18 19.27 -1.09
CA ASN A 306 7.10 20.01 0.16
C ASN A 306 7.78 19.24 1.29
N LEU A 307 9.08 19.46 1.49
CA LEU A 307 9.79 18.94 2.64
C LEU A 307 9.44 19.75 3.89
N THR A 308 8.56 19.24 4.73
CA THR A 308 8.29 19.82 6.04
C THR A 308 9.39 19.44 7.02
N THR A 309 10.28 20.36 7.35
CA THR A 309 11.47 20.08 8.14
C THR A 309 11.45 20.62 9.54
N ALA A 310 12.33 20.07 10.37
CA ALA A 310 12.59 20.47 11.76
C ALA A 310 11.39 20.38 12.69
N MET A 311 10.39 19.56 12.36
CA MET A 311 9.21 19.34 13.19
C MET A 311 9.12 17.91 13.68
N THR A 312 10.25 17.25 13.91
CA THR A 312 10.27 15.95 14.55
C THR A 312 9.71 16.06 15.96
N GLY A 313 8.88 15.12 16.35
CA GLY A 313 8.24 15.06 17.67
C GLY A 313 9.18 14.94 18.87
N GLY A 314 10.34 15.59 18.80
CA GLY A 314 11.35 15.70 19.83
C GLY A 314 12.54 14.77 19.68
N GLN A 315 12.77 14.26 18.49
CA GLN A 315 14.02 13.59 18.11
C GLN A 315 14.79 14.48 17.14
N ASP A 316 16.12 14.53 17.29
CA ASP A 316 16.99 15.13 16.27
C ASP A 316 17.05 14.17 15.07
N SER A 317 16.71 14.66 13.88
CA SER A 317 16.89 13.89 12.67
C SER A 317 18.34 13.95 12.19
N ALA A 318 18.78 12.91 11.48
CA ALA A 318 20.11 12.88 10.87
C ALA A 318 20.33 14.03 9.87
N GLY A 319 19.23 14.58 9.33
CA GLY A 319 19.22 15.68 8.37
C GLY A 319 19.17 17.07 8.98
N THR A 320 19.11 17.22 10.32
CA THR A 320 19.03 18.54 10.97
C THR A 320 20.17 19.45 10.51
N GLY A 321 19.84 20.60 9.91
CA GLY A 321 20.80 21.56 9.35
C GLY A 321 21.50 21.13 8.04
N LYS A 322 21.12 20.00 7.43
CA LYS A 322 21.78 19.46 6.22
C LYS A 322 20.81 19.28 5.04
N LEU A 323 19.54 19.54 5.21
CA LEU A 323 18.52 19.21 4.22
C LEU A 323 18.74 19.91 2.88
N GLU A 324 19.07 21.21 2.89
CA GLU A 324 19.40 21.94 1.68
C GLU A 324 20.61 21.32 0.96
N ALA A 325 21.67 21.01 1.73
CA ALA A 325 22.86 20.39 1.15
C ALA A 325 22.58 19.01 0.56
N ILE A 326 21.68 18.23 1.17
CA ILE A 326 21.24 16.93 0.65
C ILE A 326 20.45 17.13 -0.65
N CYS A 327 19.48 18.04 -0.67
CA CYS A 327 18.68 18.33 -1.87
C CYS A 327 19.55 18.81 -3.05
N LEU A 328 20.49 19.71 -2.79
CA LEU A 328 21.47 20.14 -3.80
C LEU A 328 22.38 18.99 -4.24
N GLY A 329 22.82 18.16 -3.29
CA GLY A 329 23.70 17.01 -3.56
C GLY A 329 23.07 15.92 -4.42
N VAL A 330 21.74 15.75 -4.38
CA VAL A 330 21.00 14.84 -5.27
C VAL A 330 20.63 15.49 -6.61
N GLY A 331 20.91 16.78 -6.80
CA GLY A 331 20.76 17.46 -8.09
C GLY A 331 19.54 18.36 -8.24
N VAL A 332 18.84 18.70 -7.15
CA VAL A 332 17.81 19.75 -7.21
C VAL A 332 18.49 21.10 -7.50
N GLU A 333 17.97 21.89 -8.41
CA GLU A 333 18.51 23.18 -8.77
C GLU A 333 18.46 24.15 -7.56
N LYS A 334 19.52 24.92 -7.39
CA LYS A 334 19.70 25.76 -6.19
C LYS A 334 18.56 26.76 -5.97
N GLU A 335 18.09 27.35 -7.04
CA GLU A 335 17.01 28.34 -7.08
C GLU A 335 15.67 27.74 -6.66
N HIS A 336 15.54 26.41 -6.78
CA HIS A 336 14.33 25.62 -6.48
C HIS A 336 14.42 24.82 -5.17
N VAL A 337 15.44 25.11 -4.33
CA VAL A 337 15.49 24.68 -2.93
C VAL A 337 15.14 25.88 -2.05
N ARG A 338 13.88 26.00 -1.67
CA ARG A 338 13.32 27.18 -0.98
C ARG A 338 13.10 26.89 0.50
N VAL A 339 13.69 27.72 1.35
CA VAL A 339 13.48 27.64 2.81
C VAL A 339 12.50 28.74 3.24
N VAL A 340 11.41 28.36 3.90
CA VAL A 340 10.38 29.28 4.38
C VAL A 340 10.08 29.06 5.86
N VAL A 341 9.56 30.07 6.54
CA VAL A 341 9.19 29.99 7.95
C VAL A 341 7.67 30.04 8.09
N PRO A 342 7.00 28.91 8.44
CA PRO A 342 5.54 28.84 8.50
C PRO A 342 4.99 29.56 9.73
N MET A 343 4.73 30.85 9.57
CA MET A 343 4.11 31.75 10.56
C MET A 343 3.14 32.67 9.86
N ALA A 344 2.08 33.07 10.55
CA ALA A 344 0.99 33.89 9.97
C ALA A 344 1.48 35.16 9.24
N LYS A 345 2.54 35.80 9.73
CA LYS A 345 3.12 36.98 9.08
C LYS A 345 3.76 36.73 7.72
N ASN A 346 4.07 35.48 7.39
CA ASN A 346 4.75 35.07 6.16
C ASN A 346 3.80 34.32 5.19
N TYR A 347 2.51 34.27 5.44
CA TYR A 347 1.58 33.47 4.65
C TYR A 347 1.56 33.87 3.17
N ASP A 348 1.59 35.17 2.87
CA ASP A 348 1.58 35.64 1.48
C ASP A 348 2.89 35.26 0.74
N GLU A 349 4.04 35.37 1.42
CA GLU A 349 5.32 34.91 0.90
C GLU A 349 5.28 33.42 0.57
N ILE A 350 4.78 32.61 1.51
CA ILE A 350 4.76 31.15 1.34
C ILE A 350 3.79 30.72 0.23
N ARG A 351 2.61 31.37 0.12
CA ARG A 351 1.70 31.13 -1.01
C ARG A 351 2.34 31.44 -2.36
N ASN A 352 3.08 32.52 -2.45
CA ASN A 352 3.78 32.88 -3.69
C ASN A 352 4.88 31.85 -4.02
N VAL A 353 5.67 31.46 -3.02
CA VAL A 353 6.68 30.38 -3.20
C VAL A 353 6.01 29.07 -3.64
N LEU A 354 4.89 28.70 -3.04
CA LEU A 354 4.14 27.49 -3.45
C LEU A 354 3.71 27.56 -4.91
N ARG A 355 3.17 28.70 -5.38
CA ARG A 355 2.76 28.86 -6.79
C ARG A 355 3.95 28.84 -7.74
N GLU A 356 5.03 29.56 -7.40
CA GLU A 356 6.26 29.59 -8.20
C GLU A 356 6.82 28.18 -8.40
N GLU A 357 6.89 27.40 -7.32
CA GLU A 357 7.48 26.06 -7.37
C GLU A 357 6.54 24.99 -7.95
N ILE A 358 5.22 25.17 -7.87
CA ILE A 358 4.27 24.31 -8.59
C ILE A 358 4.36 24.54 -10.10
N GLU A 359 4.50 25.78 -10.54
CA GLU A 359 4.60 26.12 -11.98
C GLU A 359 5.98 25.82 -12.57
N TYR A 360 6.98 25.56 -11.76
CA TYR A 360 8.32 25.19 -12.25
C TYR A 360 8.30 23.81 -12.92
N PRO A 361 8.77 23.68 -14.17
CA PRO A 361 8.71 22.42 -14.90
C PRO A 361 9.88 21.48 -14.54
N GLY A 362 10.02 21.16 -13.28
CA GLY A 362 11.08 20.32 -12.75
C GLY A 362 10.82 19.88 -11.31
N VAL A 363 11.84 19.35 -10.65
CA VAL A 363 11.76 18.98 -9.25
C VAL A 363 12.12 20.17 -8.38
N SER A 364 11.21 20.63 -7.55
CA SER A 364 11.42 21.69 -6.58
C SER A 364 11.23 21.18 -5.15
N VAL A 365 11.92 21.82 -4.20
CA VAL A 365 11.87 21.45 -2.79
C VAL A 365 11.62 22.68 -1.94
N ILE A 366 10.50 22.68 -1.21
CA ILE A 366 10.18 23.73 -0.24
C ILE A 366 10.40 23.17 1.17
N ILE A 367 11.20 23.88 1.96
CA ILE A 367 11.59 23.48 3.33
C ILE A 367 10.94 24.42 4.35
N PRO A 368 9.71 24.14 4.83
CA PRO A 368 9.11 24.94 5.89
C PRO A 368 9.82 24.67 7.21
N ARG A 369 10.67 25.61 7.66
CA ARG A 369 11.52 25.45 8.84
C ARG A 369 10.93 26.13 10.06
N ARG A 370 10.55 25.34 11.05
CA ARG A 370 10.10 25.81 12.37
C ARG A 370 10.34 24.74 13.41
N GLU A 371 10.81 25.13 14.62
CA GLU A 371 11.06 24.18 15.70
C GLU A 371 9.77 23.48 16.13
N CYS A 372 9.85 22.17 16.38
CA CYS A 372 8.74 21.38 16.89
C CYS A 372 8.29 21.93 18.26
N ILE A 373 6.98 22.23 18.39
CA ILE A 373 6.40 22.77 19.62
C ILE A 373 6.60 21.85 20.83
N GLN A 374 6.69 20.56 20.63
CA GLN A 374 6.93 19.60 21.72
C GLN A 374 8.40 19.64 22.17
N THR A 375 9.34 19.79 21.22
CA THR A 375 10.76 19.97 21.51
C THR A 375 10.99 21.28 22.23
N LEU A 376 10.43 22.38 21.74
CA LEU A 376 10.47 23.69 22.39
C LEU A 376 10.00 23.63 23.84
N LYS A 377 8.82 23.05 24.08
CA LYS A 377 8.26 22.90 25.43
C LYS A 377 9.15 22.06 26.35
N ARG A 378 9.80 21.02 25.83
CA ARG A 378 10.72 20.18 26.60
C ARG A 378 12.00 20.92 26.95
N ASN A 379 12.58 21.67 25.99
CA ASN A 379 13.79 22.45 26.19
C ASN A 379 13.55 23.57 27.21
N LEU A 380 12.42 24.28 27.15
CA LEU A 380 12.01 25.28 28.11
C LEU A 380 11.80 24.70 29.54
N LYS A 381 11.37 23.45 29.67
CA LYS A 381 11.29 22.77 30.98
C LYS A 381 12.68 22.43 31.51
N LYS A 382 13.61 21.97 30.66
CA LYS A 382 14.97 21.67 31.06
C LYS A 382 15.77 22.89 31.48
N SER A 383 15.51 24.04 30.87
CA SER A 383 16.19 25.30 31.24
C SER A 383 15.66 25.94 32.52
N LYS A 384 14.53 25.45 33.06
CA LYS A 384 13.92 25.91 34.33
C LYS A 384 14.15 24.94 35.48
N ALA A 385 14.72 23.77 35.24
CA ALA A 385 15.15 22.79 36.23
C ALA A 385 16.65 22.84 36.46
#